data_6605f4c8bfd673400b8f6781c4913617
#
_entry.id   6605f4c8bfd673400b8f6781c4913617
#
_cell.length_a   1.000
_cell.length_b   1.000
_cell.length_c   1.000
_cell.angle_alpha   90.00
_cell.angle_beta   90.00
_cell.angle_gamma   90.00
#
_symmetry.space_group_name_H-M   'P 1'
#
loop_
_entity.id
_entity.type
_entity.pdbx_description
1 polymer ?
#
loop_
_entity_poly.entity_id
_entity_poly.type
_entity_poly.pdbx_seq_one_letter_code
_entity_poly.pdbx_strand_id
1 'polypeptide(L)'
;EGGEDAESVMRDLLLAARGRTLLFHGGTLDMAFLNQLSRRYFAAPLLLPYVDTLQQERRRRLRHQDALTPGELRLADCRKHYSLPSYPAHNALSDALATAELFLAMRSR
;
A
#
# COMPACT_ATOMS: atom_id res chain seq x y z
N GLU A 1 -21.90 15.49 7.45
CA GLU A 1 -21.00 15.78 6.35
C GLU A 1 -19.92 14.72 6.18
N GLY A 2 -19.18 14.44 7.24
CA GLY A 2 -18.11 13.46 7.18
C GLY A 2 -18.58 12.07 6.76
N GLY A 3 -19.76 11.64 7.24
CA GLY A 3 -20.29 10.33 6.90
C GLY A 3 -20.71 10.23 5.44
N GLU A 4 -21.33 11.28 4.93
CA GLU A 4 -21.73 11.32 3.53
C GLU A 4 -20.52 11.39 2.61
N ASP A 5 -19.54 12.20 2.99
CA ASP A 5 -18.29 12.30 2.23
C ASP A 5 -17.54 10.97 2.25
N ALA A 6 -17.51 10.27 3.38
CA ALA A 6 -16.84 9.00 3.49
C ALA A 6 -17.50 7.93 2.62
N GLU A 7 -18.83 7.91 2.59
CA GLU A 7 -19.56 6.97 1.73
C GLU A 7 -19.28 7.25 0.26
N SER A 8 -19.30 8.52 -0.12
CA SER A 8 -19.05 8.94 -1.49
C SER A 8 -17.64 8.57 -1.93
N VAL A 9 -16.65 8.83 -1.06
CA VAL A 9 -15.26 8.50 -1.33
C VAL A 9 -15.08 6.98 -1.46
N MET A 10 -15.73 6.20 -0.59
CA MET A 10 -15.65 4.74 -0.67
C MET A 10 -16.26 4.23 -1.96
N ARG A 11 -17.38 4.81 -2.39
CA ARG A 11 -18.01 4.42 -3.64
C ARG A 11 -17.09 4.70 -4.84
N ASP A 12 -16.47 5.88 -4.85
CA ASP A 12 -15.54 6.27 -5.90
C ASP A 12 -14.32 5.35 -5.92
N LEU A 13 -13.81 4.99 -4.74
CA LEU A 13 -12.68 4.07 -4.62
C LEU A 13 -13.03 2.69 -5.20
N LEU A 14 -14.19 2.17 -4.83
CA LEU A 14 -14.61 0.85 -5.31
C LEU A 14 -14.78 0.84 -6.83
N LEU A 15 -15.33 1.91 -7.40
CA LEU A 15 -15.48 2.02 -8.85
C LEU A 15 -14.12 2.13 -9.53
N ALA A 16 -13.22 2.93 -8.98
CA ALA A 16 -11.89 3.10 -9.55
C ALA A 16 -11.05 1.83 -9.46
N ALA A 17 -11.24 1.05 -8.40
CA ALA A 17 -10.47 -0.16 -8.17
C ALA A 17 -11.03 -1.38 -8.93
N ARG A 18 -12.16 -1.23 -9.57
CA ARG A 18 -12.82 -2.33 -10.28
C ARG A 18 -11.89 -2.91 -11.35
N GLY A 19 -11.64 -4.21 -11.27
CA GLY A 19 -10.75 -4.89 -12.21
C GLY A 19 -9.29 -4.59 -12.02
N ARG A 20 -8.91 -3.94 -10.90
CA ARG A 20 -7.53 -3.55 -10.61
C ARG A 20 -7.09 -4.10 -9.27
N THR A 21 -5.77 -4.13 -9.07
CA THR A 21 -5.19 -4.52 -7.79
C THR A 21 -4.66 -3.25 -7.10
N LEU A 22 -4.98 -3.09 -5.83
CA LEU A 22 -4.45 -1.97 -5.04
C LEU A 22 -2.98 -2.25 -4.70
N LEU A 23 -2.17 -1.20 -4.76
CA LEU A 23 -0.76 -1.28 -4.45
C LEU A 23 -0.42 -0.22 -3.42
N PHE A 24 0.24 -0.63 -2.33
CA PHE A 24 0.69 0.32 -1.32
C PHE A 24 1.88 -0.25 -0.56
N HIS A 25 2.44 0.55 0.33
CA HIS A 25 3.60 0.16 1.13
C HIS A 25 3.26 0.36 2.62
N GLY A 26 3.03 -0.75 3.31
CA GLY A 26 2.69 -0.70 4.73
C GLY A 26 1.25 -0.29 5.01
N GLY A 27 0.30 -0.72 4.17
CA GLY A 27 -1.08 -0.30 4.26
C GLY A 27 -2.00 -1.20 5.08
N THR A 28 -1.46 -2.03 5.98
CA THR A 28 -2.29 -2.96 6.75
C THR A 28 -3.37 -2.24 7.56
N LEU A 29 -3.02 -1.13 8.21
CA LEU A 29 -3.99 -0.36 8.99
C LEU A 29 -5.00 0.32 8.09
N ASP A 30 -4.56 0.82 6.93
CA ASP A 30 -5.45 1.47 5.97
C ASP A 30 -6.46 0.48 5.41
N MET A 31 -6.03 -0.74 5.11
CA MET A 31 -6.94 -1.78 4.62
C MET A 31 -7.96 -2.17 5.68
N ALA A 32 -7.55 -2.25 6.94
CA ALA A 32 -8.47 -2.55 8.03
C ALA A 32 -9.52 -1.46 8.15
N PHE A 33 -9.10 -0.20 8.06
CA PHE A 33 -10.02 0.95 8.12
C PHE A 33 -10.99 0.96 6.95
N LEU A 34 -10.48 0.73 5.74
CA LEU A 34 -11.32 0.68 4.54
C LEU A 34 -12.33 -0.46 4.63
N ASN A 35 -11.92 -1.61 5.14
CA ASN A 35 -12.83 -2.73 5.34
C ASN A 35 -13.94 -2.37 6.33
N GLN A 36 -13.59 -1.65 7.39
CA GLN A 36 -14.54 -1.18 8.38
C GLN A 36 -15.57 -0.23 7.76
N LEU A 37 -15.12 0.70 6.92
CA LEU A 37 -16.00 1.61 6.21
C LEU A 37 -16.92 0.86 5.24
N SER A 38 -16.39 -0.14 4.55
CA SER A 38 -17.17 -0.93 3.61
C SER A 38 -18.30 -1.66 4.33
N ARG A 39 -18.02 -2.24 5.49
CA ARG A 39 -19.04 -2.91 6.29
C ARG A 39 -20.09 -1.93 6.80
N ARG A 40 -19.67 -0.72 7.14
CA ARG A 40 -20.57 0.30 7.67
C ARG A 40 -21.53 0.83 6.60
N TYR A 41 -21.03 1.14 5.41
CA TYR A 41 -21.83 1.81 4.38
C TYR A 41 -22.45 0.85 3.36
N PHE A 42 -21.87 -0.31 3.18
CA PHE A 42 -22.37 -1.26 2.17
C PHE A 42 -22.71 -2.63 2.76
N ALA A 43 -22.62 -2.77 4.08
CA ALA A 43 -22.97 -3.99 4.81
C ALA A 43 -22.22 -5.22 4.28
N ALA A 44 -21.02 -5.03 3.75
CA ALA A 44 -20.22 -6.10 3.18
C ALA A 44 -18.73 -5.82 3.41
N PRO A 45 -17.92 -6.89 3.54
CA PRO A 45 -16.47 -6.69 3.65
C PRO A 45 -15.88 -6.18 2.35
N LEU A 46 -14.74 -5.51 2.46
CA LEU A 46 -14.01 -5.05 1.29
C LEU A 46 -13.31 -6.23 0.63
N LEU A 47 -13.70 -6.54 -0.60
CA LEU A 47 -13.15 -7.67 -1.35
C LEU A 47 -12.34 -7.17 -2.54
N LEU A 48 -11.26 -6.45 -2.26
CA LEU A 48 -10.36 -5.94 -3.30
C LEU A 48 -9.01 -6.65 -3.20
N PRO A 49 -8.47 -7.15 -4.33
CA PRO A 49 -7.11 -7.66 -4.32
C PRO A 49 -6.13 -6.54 -4.06
N TYR A 50 -5.10 -6.81 -3.28
CA TYR A 50 -4.09 -5.81 -2.99
C TYR A 50 -2.72 -6.42 -2.83
N VAL A 51 -1.69 -5.59 -3.03
CA VAL A 51 -0.30 -5.95 -2.82
C VAL A 51 0.31 -4.91 -1.89
N ASP A 52 0.95 -5.37 -0.84
CA ASP A 52 1.69 -4.52 0.09
C ASP A 52 3.18 -4.79 -0.11
N THR A 53 3.89 -3.82 -0.70
CA THR A 53 5.31 -3.99 -1.02
C THR A 53 6.15 -4.13 0.25
N LEU A 54 5.74 -3.53 1.37
CA LEU A 54 6.44 -3.70 2.64
C LEU A 54 6.40 -5.16 3.08
N GLN A 55 5.21 -5.78 3.03
CA GLN A 55 5.06 -7.17 3.43
C GLN A 55 5.79 -8.12 2.50
N GLN A 56 5.80 -7.84 1.20
CA GLN A 56 6.54 -8.64 0.24
C GLN A 56 8.04 -8.58 0.49
N GLU A 57 8.56 -7.38 0.71
CA GLU A 57 9.98 -7.19 0.96
C GLU A 57 10.38 -7.80 2.31
N ARG A 58 9.52 -7.67 3.32
CA ARG A 58 9.74 -8.29 4.62
C ARG A 58 9.91 -9.80 4.48
N ARG A 59 8.99 -10.45 3.77
CA ARG A 59 9.06 -11.90 3.55
C ARG A 59 10.31 -12.29 2.80
N ARG A 60 10.68 -11.50 1.79
CA ARG A 60 11.86 -11.75 0.98
C ARG A 60 13.14 -11.67 1.81
N ARG A 61 13.27 -10.62 2.64
CA ARG A 61 14.47 -10.43 3.45
C ARG A 61 14.59 -11.45 4.56
N LEU A 62 13.48 -11.83 5.17
CA LEU A 62 13.49 -12.84 6.23
C LEU A 62 13.90 -14.23 5.74
N ARG A 63 13.91 -14.47 4.45
CA ARG A 63 14.45 -15.71 3.89
C ARG A 63 15.98 -15.72 3.89
N HIS A 64 16.60 -14.56 4.01
CA HIS A 64 18.04 -14.40 3.91
C HIS A 64 18.70 -13.87 5.18
N GLN A 65 17.90 -13.49 6.17
CA GLN A 65 18.41 -12.99 7.45
C GLN A 65 17.39 -13.31 8.55
N ASP A 66 17.92 -13.42 9.78
CA ASP A 66 17.09 -13.88 10.92
C ASP A 66 16.17 -12.78 11.46
N ALA A 67 16.57 -11.52 11.33
CA ALA A 67 15.84 -10.40 11.89
C ALA A 67 16.01 -9.16 11.02
N LEU A 68 15.08 -8.21 11.20
CA LEU A 68 15.09 -6.94 10.49
C LEU A 68 15.35 -5.80 11.48
N THR A 69 16.13 -4.81 11.04
CA THR A 69 16.40 -3.62 11.83
C THR A 69 15.19 -2.69 11.81
N PRO A 70 14.85 -2.00 12.91
CA PRO A 70 13.75 -1.04 12.90
C PRO A 70 13.94 0.01 11.80
N GLY A 71 12.89 0.28 11.05
CA GLY A 71 12.91 1.25 9.97
C GLY A 71 13.49 0.76 8.65
N GLU A 72 14.04 -0.45 8.63
CA GLU A 72 14.68 -1.02 7.45
C GLU A 72 13.71 -1.18 6.26
N LEU A 73 12.43 -1.32 6.56
CA LEU A 73 11.40 -1.53 5.54
C LEU A 73 10.58 -0.28 5.21
N ARG A 74 11.03 0.90 5.65
CA ARG A 74 10.38 2.14 5.22
C ARG A 74 10.50 2.29 3.71
N LEU A 75 9.52 2.97 3.10
CA LEU A 75 9.50 3.11 1.64
C LEU A 75 10.82 3.66 1.10
N ALA A 76 11.33 4.73 1.69
CA ALA A 76 12.60 5.33 1.24
C ALA A 76 13.76 4.34 1.35
N ASP A 77 13.81 3.55 2.42
CA ASP A 77 14.88 2.58 2.63
C ASP A 77 14.79 1.40 1.68
N CYS A 78 13.58 0.93 1.40
CA CYS A 78 13.36 -0.12 0.39
C CYS A 78 13.78 0.36 -0.99
N ARG A 79 13.40 1.59 -1.35
CA ARG A 79 13.79 2.17 -2.64
C ARG A 79 15.31 2.26 -2.76
N LYS A 80 15.98 2.66 -1.69
CA LYS A 80 17.45 2.74 -1.65
C LYS A 80 18.08 1.37 -1.85
N HIS A 81 17.51 0.35 -1.24
CA HIS A 81 17.98 -1.02 -1.39
C HIS A 81 17.95 -1.48 -2.85
N TYR A 82 16.98 -1.00 -3.63
CA TYR A 82 16.86 -1.31 -5.06
C TYR A 82 17.49 -0.24 -5.94
N SER A 83 18.29 0.65 -5.36
CA SER A 83 19.02 1.70 -6.09
C SER A 83 18.12 2.69 -6.80
N LEU A 84 16.95 2.93 -6.25
CA LEU A 84 16.04 3.94 -6.78
C LEU A 84 16.37 5.31 -6.21
N PRO A 85 16.15 6.39 -6.99
CA PRO A 85 16.48 7.74 -6.52
C PRO A 85 15.57 8.20 -5.37
N SER A 86 16.04 9.20 -4.63
CA SER A 86 15.23 9.84 -3.60
C SER A 86 14.00 10.48 -4.20
N TYR A 87 12.95 10.62 -3.41
CA TYR A 87 11.71 11.21 -3.84
C TYR A 87 11.19 12.16 -2.75
N PRO A 88 10.39 13.18 -3.11
CA PRO A 88 9.76 14.05 -2.10
C PRO A 88 8.68 13.28 -1.35
N ALA A 89 8.94 13.03 -0.06
CA ALA A 89 8.03 12.27 0.79
C ALA A 89 6.83 13.10 1.25
N HIS A 90 5.84 12.42 1.83
CA HIS A 90 4.65 13.02 2.46
C HIS A 90 3.68 13.69 1.49
N ASN A 91 3.78 13.39 0.21
CA ASN A 91 2.81 13.77 -0.79
C ASN A 91 2.17 12.50 -1.32
N ALA A 92 0.85 12.42 -1.30
CA ALA A 92 0.15 11.17 -1.67
C ALA A 92 0.51 10.69 -3.08
N LEU A 93 0.58 11.60 -4.03
CA LEU A 93 0.93 11.23 -5.40
C LEU A 93 2.39 10.77 -5.50
N SER A 94 3.30 11.49 -4.86
CA SER A 94 4.72 11.12 -4.85
C SER A 94 4.92 9.76 -4.20
N ASP A 95 4.25 9.51 -3.07
CA ASP A 95 4.35 8.23 -2.37
C ASP A 95 3.77 7.09 -3.22
N ALA A 96 2.67 7.33 -3.92
CA ALA A 96 2.07 6.34 -4.79
C ALA A 96 2.99 5.98 -5.95
N LEU A 97 3.57 6.99 -6.61
CA LEU A 97 4.51 6.77 -7.70
C LEU A 97 5.78 6.08 -7.21
N ALA A 98 6.28 6.49 -6.04
CA ALA A 98 7.46 5.88 -5.43
C ALA A 98 7.23 4.40 -5.12
N THR A 99 6.03 4.05 -4.65
CA THR A 99 5.66 2.66 -4.35
C THR A 99 5.54 1.85 -5.63
N ALA A 100 4.96 2.42 -6.68
CA ALA A 100 4.83 1.74 -7.97
C ALA A 100 6.21 1.44 -8.57
N GLU A 101 7.12 2.39 -8.51
CA GLU A 101 8.49 2.19 -8.98
C GLU A 101 9.20 1.10 -8.18
N LEU A 102 9.01 1.09 -6.87
CA LEU A 102 9.58 0.06 -6.01
C LEU A 102 9.05 -1.32 -6.41
N PHE A 103 7.75 -1.44 -6.61
CA PHE A 103 7.13 -2.69 -7.01
C PHE A 103 7.72 -3.23 -8.32
N LEU A 104 7.89 -2.35 -9.29
CA LEU A 104 8.48 -2.74 -10.58
C LEU A 104 9.94 -3.18 -10.41
N ALA A 105 10.71 -2.48 -9.57
CA ALA A 105 12.09 -2.85 -9.30
C ALA A 105 12.18 -4.21 -8.60
N MET A 106 11.28 -4.47 -7.65
CA MET A 106 11.23 -5.75 -6.97
C MET A 106 10.95 -6.90 -7.92
N ARG A 107 10.07 -6.69 -8.89
CA ARG A 107 9.72 -7.71 -9.88
C ARG A 107 10.83 -7.98 -10.88
N SER A 108 11.73 -7.03 -11.06
CA SER A 108 12.84 -7.15 -12.01
C SER A 108 14.01 -7.98 -11.46
N ARG A 109 13.96 -8.37 -10.19
CA ARG A 109 15.08 -9.08 -9.54
C ARG A 109 14.72 -10.47 -9.02
#